data_9ee4b62b39a4a22a2971a40fd425cc29
#
_entry.id   9ee4b62b39a4a22a2971a40fd425cc29
#
_cell.length_a   1.000
_cell.length_b   1.000
_cell.length_c   1.000
_cell.angle_alpha   90.00
_cell.angle_beta   90.00
_cell.angle_gamma   90.00
#
_symmetry.space_group_name_H-M   'P 1'
#
loop_
_entity.id
_entity.type
_entity.pdbx_description
1 polymer ?
#
loop_
_entity_poly.entity_id
_entity_poly.type
_entity_poly.pdbx_seq_one_letter_code
_entity_poly.pdbx_strand_id
1 'polypeptide(L)'
;MREGIIKHQPESDPAAPPEYAPGEAPTLEAQLVDFVDEIAYNNHDIDDGLTSGMITVEQIRAVALFRAAHDEVSARGIADARIVRHQVVRHIIDRCTRALLASTLANLEEARVESVADVRGAGRRLVAYDPEMAALVRELKDFLLKNLYRHFRVVRMGDKAQHILRDLFAAYAGEPLQLPPRHQARIPSEGIHRVVCDYIAGMTDRFALDEHRKLFDPLVRV
;
A
#
# COMPACT_ATOMS: atom_id res chain seq x y z
N MET A 1 -11.78 12.75 -11.29
CA MET A 1 -11.81 11.76 -10.20
C MET A 1 -11.65 10.33 -10.70
N ARG A 2 -12.49 9.78 -11.60
CA ARG A 2 -12.32 8.40 -12.14
C ARG A 2 -10.95 8.19 -12.78
N GLU A 3 -10.47 9.12 -13.59
CA GLU A 3 -9.12 9.08 -14.18
C GLU A 3 -8.02 8.97 -13.13
N GLY A 4 -8.12 9.75 -12.04
CA GLY A 4 -7.14 9.70 -10.96
C GLY A 4 -7.09 8.35 -10.25
N ILE A 5 -8.25 7.70 -10.04
CA ILE A 5 -8.32 6.35 -9.45
C ILE A 5 -7.68 5.32 -10.40
N ILE A 6 -7.96 5.41 -11.70
CA ILE A 6 -7.46 4.46 -12.70
C ILE A 6 -5.95 4.63 -12.94
N LYS A 7 -5.46 5.87 -12.88
CA LYS A 7 -4.03 6.19 -13.05
C LYS A 7 -3.23 6.19 -11.73
N HIS A 8 -3.85 5.80 -10.62
CA HIS A 8 -3.15 5.57 -9.36
C HIS A 8 -2.28 4.31 -9.50
N GLN A 9 -1.00 4.42 -9.24
CA GLN A 9 -0.01 3.35 -9.42
C GLN A 9 -0.04 2.68 -10.81
N PRO A 10 0.21 3.44 -11.90
CA PRO A 10 0.10 2.93 -13.28
C PRO A 10 1.05 1.76 -13.59
N GLU A 11 2.07 1.54 -12.78
CA GLU A 11 2.98 0.40 -12.89
C GLU A 11 2.33 -0.94 -12.52
N SER A 12 1.26 -0.89 -11.73
CA SER A 12 0.53 -2.07 -11.25
C SER A 12 -0.64 -2.48 -12.13
N ASP A 13 -1.20 -1.54 -12.92
CA ASP A 13 -2.34 -1.79 -13.81
C ASP A 13 -2.12 -1.19 -15.20
N PRO A 14 -1.57 -1.98 -16.14
CA PRO A 14 -1.24 -1.51 -17.48
C PRO A 14 -2.46 -1.25 -18.39
N ALA A 15 -3.67 -1.54 -17.93
CA ALA A 15 -4.88 -1.55 -18.76
C ALA A 15 -5.84 -0.38 -18.47
N ALA A 16 -5.33 0.84 -18.32
CA ALA A 16 -6.22 2.00 -18.27
C ALA A 16 -7.08 2.05 -19.55
N PRO A 17 -8.43 2.15 -19.44
CA PRO A 17 -9.28 2.24 -20.59
C PRO A 17 -8.87 3.37 -21.53
N PRO A 18 -9.00 3.21 -22.88
CA PRO A 18 -8.57 4.20 -23.86
C PRO A 18 -9.15 5.60 -23.63
N GLU A 19 -10.35 5.69 -23.06
CA GLU A 19 -11.04 6.94 -22.73
C GLU A 19 -10.28 7.84 -21.73
N TYR A 20 -9.32 7.27 -20.98
CA TYR A 20 -8.49 8.00 -20.01
C TYR A 20 -7.08 8.29 -20.53
N ALA A 21 -6.87 8.20 -21.85
CA ALA A 21 -5.58 8.51 -22.50
C ALA A 21 -4.38 7.96 -21.72
N PRO A 22 -4.10 6.64 -21.78
CA PRO A 22 -3.08 5.97 -20.95
C PRO A 22 -1.68 6.58 -21.06
N GLY A 23 -1.38 7.25 -22.20
CA GLY A 23 -0.09 7.93 -22.44
C GLY A 23 0.06 9.32 -21.83
N GLU A 24 -1.03 9.90 -21.28
CA GLU A 24 -0.99 11.23 -20.66
C GLU A 24 -0.68 11.14 -19.16
N ALA A 25 0.06 12.13 -18.66
CA ALA A 25 0.31 12.24 -17.22
C ALA A 25 -1.00 12.41 -16.44
N PRO A 26 -1.12 11.80 -15.22
CA PRO A 26 -2.28 12.04 -14.35
C PRO A 26 -2.33 13.49 -13.87
N THR A 27 -3.51 13.93 -13.40
CA THR A 27 -3.67 15.27 -12.82
C THR A 27 -2.79 15.44 -11.57
N LEU A 28 -2.55 16.68 -11.15
CA LEU A 28 -1.74 16.97 -9.95
C LEU A 28 -2.29 16.29 -8.70
N GLU A 29 -3.63 16.27 -8.55
CA GLU A 29 -4.28 15.62 -7.41
C GLU A 29 -3.99 14.12 -7.39
N ALA A 30 -4.03 13.46 -8.56
CA ALA A 30 -3.73 12.04 -8.66
C ALA A 30 -2.25 11.76 -8.36
N GLN A 31 -1.34 12.59 -8.90
CA GLN A 31 0.08 12.49 -8.58
C GLN A 31 0.35 12.71 -7.08
N LEU A 32 -0.37 13.65 -6.44
CA LEU A 32 -0.22 13.94 -5.02
C LEU A 32 -0.69 12.76 -4.15
N VAL A 33 -1.83 12.15 -4.50
CA VAL A 33 -2.38 11.01 -3.76
C VAL A 33 -1.39 9.84 -3.73
N ASP A 34 -0.67 9.57 -4.81
CA ASP A 34 0.37 8.53 -4.85
C ASP A 34 1.43 8.74 -3.76
N PHE A 35 1.92 9.98 -3.61
CA PHE A 35 2.94 10.30 -2.60
C PHE A 35 2.38 10.33 -1.17
N VAL A 36 1.16 10.83 -0.99
CA VAL A 36 0.52 10.88 0.33
C VAL A 36 0.26 9.46 0.84
N ASP A 37 -0.19 8.57 -0.04
CA ASP A 37 -0.37 7.15 0.28
C ASP A 37 0.97 6.51 0.67
N GLU A 38 2.04 6.74 -0.12
CA GLU A 38 3.37 6.23 0.18
C GLU A 38 3.91 6.76 1.53
N ILE A 39 3.72 8.05 1.83
CA ILE A 39 4.11 8.63 3.12
C ILE A 39 3.37 7.94 4.26
N ALA A 40 2.05 7.81 4.15
CA ALA A 40 1.24 7.17 5.18
C ALA A 40 1.64 5.71 5.37
N TYR A 41 1.74 4.95 4.29
CA TYR A 41 2.10 3.54 4.29
C TYR A 41 3.46 3.28 4.94
N ASN A 42 4.53 3.94 4.47
CA ASN A 42 5.87 3.76 5.03
C ASN A 42 5.93 4.06 6.53
N ASN A 43 5.19 5.07 7.00
CA ASN A 43 5.20 5.48 8.40
C ASN A 43 4.35 4.58 9.29
N HIS A 44 3.23 4.05 8.80
CA HIS A 44 2.47 3.02 9.50
C HIS A 44 3.31 1.74 9.62
N ASP A 45 4.03 1.36 8.59
CA ASP A 45 4.89 0.18 8.61
C ASP A 45 6.05 0.30 9.60
N ILE A 46 6.63 1.49 9.77
CA ILE A 46 7.60 1.74 10.84
C ILE A 46 6.96 1.49 12.20
N ASP A 47 5.77 2.06 12.46
CA ASP A 47 5.09 1.93 13.75
C ASP A 47 4.69 0.48 14.03
N ASP A 48 4.12 -0.19 13.06
CA ASP A 48 3.72 -1.60 13.15
C ASP A 48 4.92 -2.53 13.30
N GLY A 49 5.99 -2.32 12.54
CA GLY A 49 7.21 -3.09 12.62
C GLY A 49 7.87 -3.01 14.00
N LEU A 50 7.96 -1.80 14.55
CA LEU A 50 8.49 -1.56 15.90
C LEU A 50 7.55 -2.08 16.99
N THR A 51 6.24 -1.94 16.84
CA THR A 51 5.23 -2.39 17.80
C THR A 51 5.18 -3.92 17.88
N SER A 52 5.23 -4.58 16.73
CA SER A 52 5.22 -6.05 16.65
C SER A 52 6.56 -6.71 17.02
N GLY A 53 7.62 -5.91 17.17
CA GLY A 53 8.98 -6.38 17.40
C GLY A 53 9.59 -7.12 16.20
N MET A 54 9.06 -6.94 15.01
CA MET A 54 9.65 -7.48 13.77
C MET A 54 10.90 -6.72 13.35
N ILE A 55 10.96 -5.42 13.65
CA ILE A 55 12.16 -4.60 13.54
C ILE A 55 12.45 -3.94 14.89
N THR A 56 13.71 -3.58 15.15
CA THR A 56 14.12 -2.87 16.37
C THR A 56 14.59 -1.45 16.05
N VAL A 57 14.60 -0.59 17.07
CA VAL A 57 15.11 0.78 16.92
C VAL A 57 16.59 0.77 16.49
N GLU A 58 17.41 -0.14 17.01
CA GLU A 58 18.81 -0.27 16.63
C GLU A 58 18.97 -0.61 15.16
N GLN A 59 18.11 -1.48 14.62
CA GLN A 59 18.15 -1.84 13.21
C GLN A 59 17.76 -0.66 12.31
N ILE A 60 16.62 0.00 12.60
CA ILE A 60 16.12 1.07 11.75
C ILE A 60 16.91 2.38 11.86
N ARG A 61 17.70 2.56 12.92
CA ARG A 61 18.65 3.69 13.01
C ARG A 61 19.75 3.65 11.95
N ALA A 62 19.93 2.54 11.23
CA ALA A 62 20.76 2.52 10.03
C ALA A 62 20.22 3.44 8.92
N VAL A 63 18.89 3.65 8.87
CA VAL A 63 18.20 4.52 7.90
C VAL A 63 18.38 5.99 8.29
N ALA A 64 18.95 6.80 7.41
CA ALA A 64 19.32 8.18 7.70
C ALA A 64 18.10 9.04 8.08
N LEU A 65 16.97 8.86 7.38
CA LEU A 65 15.72 9.59 7.64
C LEU A 65 15.19 9.32 9.05
N PHE A 66 15.15 8.04 9.46
CA PHE A 66 14.72 7.65 10.80
C PHE A 66 15.71 8.12 11.87
N ARG A 67 17.00 7.94 11.65
CA ARG A 67 18.05 8.35 12.61
C ARG A 67 17.96 9.84 12.93
N ALA A 68 17.87 10.69 11.92
CA ALA A 68 17.76 12.14 12.12
C ALA A 68 16.52 12.50 12.96
N ALA A 69 15.35 11.94 12.62
CA ALA A 69 14.11 12.17 13.37
C ALA A 69 14.21 11.65 14.82
N HIS A 70 14.81 10.46 15.01
CA HIS A 70 14.97 9.86 16.33
C HIS A 70 15.91 10.68 17.22
N ASP A 71 17.02 11.16 16.69
CA ASP A 71 18.00 11.95 17.44
C ASP A 71 17.39 13.32 17.86
N GLU A 72 16.64 13.98 17.00
CA GLU A 72 15.92 15.22 17.33
C GLU A 72 14.86 15.02 18.42
N VAL A 73 14.07 13.93 18.32
CA VAL A 73 13.03 13.62 19.31
C VAL A 73 13.65 13.21 20.64
N SER A 74 14.72 12.40 20.62
CA SER A 74 15.42 11.96 21.83
C SER A 74 16.05 13.11 22.59
N ALA A 75 16.53 14.14 21.90
CA ALA A 75 17.08 15.35 22.53
C ALA A 75 16.05 16.12 23.39
N ARG A 76 14.75 15.84 23.24
CA ARG A 76 13.67 16.44 24.06
C ARG A 76 13.54 15.81 25.45
N GLY A 77 14.29 14.74 25.76
CA GLY A 77 14.30 14.10 27.06
C GLY A 77 13.01 13.33 27.42
N ILE A 78 12.26 12.85 26.44
CA ILE A 78 11.02 12.10 26.66
C ILE A 78 11.37 10.69 27.15
N ALA A 79 10.92 10.31 28.35
CA ALA A 79 11.24 9.04 28.98
C ALA A 79 10.44 7.84 28.42
N ASP A 80 9.21 8.07 27.96
CA ASP A 80 8.35 6.99 27.45
C ASP A 80 8.71 6.66 25.99
N ALA A 81 9.25 5.45 25.79
CA ALA A 81 9.66 4.97 24.47
C ALA A 81 8.51 4.91 23.44
N ARG A 82 7.26 4.68 23.89
CA ARG A 82 6.09 4.70 23.01
C ARG A 82 5.82 6.11 22.51
N ILE A 83 5.93 7.11 23.38
CA ILE A 83 5.75 8.52 22.99
C ILE A 83 6.88 8.92 22.04
N VAL A 84 8.13 8.53 22.31
CA VAL A 84 9.28 8.78 21.42
C VAL A 84 8.98 8.21 20.03
N ARG A 85 8.56 6.95 19.92
CA ARG A 85 8.22 6.30 18.64
C ARG A 85 7.17 7.09 17.86
N HIS A 86 6.03 7.44 18.47
CA HIS A 86 4.99 8.22 17.81
C HIS A 86 5.47 9.61 17.38
N GLN A 87 6.31 10.27 18.18
CA GLN A 87 6.89 11.56 17.82
C GLN A 87 7.86 11.44 16.64
N VAL A 88 8.66 10.37 16.58
CA VAL A 88 9.56 10.09 15.45
C VAL A 88 8.78 9.89 14.17
N VAL A 89 7.74 9.05 14.19
CA VAL A 89 6.86 8.81 13.04
C VAL A 89 6.23 10.12 12.55
N ARG A 90 5.66 10.92 13.46
CA ARG A 90 5.10 12.23 13.10
C ARG A 90 6.14 13.17 12.50
N HIS A 91 7.36 13.17 13.02
CA HIS A 91 8.45 14.00 12.51
C HIS A 91 8.86 13.59 11.09
N ILE A 92 8.90 12.30 10.80
CA ILE A 92 9.17 11.79 9.45
C ILE A 92 8.05 12.20 8.48
N ILE A 93 6.78 12.04 8.87
CA ILE A 93 5.63 12.47 8.06
C ILE A 93 5.72 13.97 7.73
N ASP A 94 5.96 14.82 8.74
CA ASP A 94 6.09 16.28 8.56
C ASP A 94 7.24 16.62 7.61
N ARG A 95 8.39 16.00 7.79
CA ARG A 95 9.58 16.23 6.95
C ARG A 95 9.34 15.82 5.51
N CYS A 96 8.77 14.62 5.27
CA CYS A 96 8.42 14.17 3.92
C CYS A 96 7.39 15.08 3.26
N THR A 97 6.34 15.45 4.00
CA THR A 97 5.28 16.32 3.48
C THR A 97 5.80 17.71 3.11
N ARG A 98 6.63 18.31 3.97
CA ARG A 98 7.25 19.64 3.67
C ARG A 98 8.18 19.58 2.48
N ALA A 99 9.02 18.55 2.38
CA ALA A 99 9.93 18.39 1.25
C ALA A 99 9.16 18.18 -0.06
N LEU A 100 8.11 17.34 -0.04
CA LEU A 100 7.25 17.13 -1.20
C LEU A 100 6.57 18.42 -1.65
N LEU A 101 6.02 19.18 -0.71
CA LEU A 101 5.35 20.45 -0.99
C LEU A 101 6.33 21.47 -1.61
N ALA A 102 7.49 21.66 -0.99
CA ALA A 102 8.49 22.60 -1.46
C ALA A 102 8.98 22.27 -2.87
N SER A 103 9.32 21.00 -3.12
CA SER A 103 9.78 20.54 -4.42
C SER A 103 8.68 20.61 -5.49
N THR A 104 7.43 20.26 -5.13
CA THR A 104 6.30 20.35 -6.05
C THR A 104 6.02 21.80 -6.45
N LEU A 105 6.02 22.74 -5.51
CA LEU A 105 5.84 24.16 -5.82
C LEU A 105 6.93 24.68 -6.77
N ALA A 106 8.19 24.34 -6.53
CA ALA A 106 9.29 24.68 -7.41
C ALA A 106 9.11 24.09 -8.83
N ASN A 107 8.69 22.85 -8.93
CA ASN A 107 8.41 22.18 -10.21
C ASN A 107 7.27 22.86 -11.00
N LEU A 108 6.21 23.29 -10.30
CA LEU A 108 5.07 23.99 -10.92
C LEU A 108 5.48 25.35 -11.45
N GLU A 109 6.30 26.07 -10.69
CA GLU A 109 6.83 27.40 -11.05
C GLU A 109 7.76 27.29 -12.26
N GLU A 110 8.70 26.34 -12.25
CA GLU A 110 9.62 26.05 -13.36
C GLU A 110 8.86 25.71 -14.65
N ALA A 111 7.84 24.84 -14.54
CA ALA A 111 7.03 24.38 -15.68
C ALA A 111 5.96 25.41 -16.10
N ARG A 112 5.79 26.52 -15.37
CA ARG A 112 4.79 27.57 -15.62
C ARG A 112 3.38 27.02 -15.81
N VAL A 113 2.96 26.15 -14.89
CA VAL A 113 1.68 25.46 -14.97
C VAL A 113 0.54 26.40 -14.60
N GLU A 114 -0.41 26.60 -15.52
CA GLU A 114 -1.63 27.38 -15.31
C GLU A 114 -2.90 26.56 -15.55
N SER A 115 -2.76 25.39 -16.16
CA SER A 115 -3.90 24.52 -16.54
C SER A 115 -3.58 23.02 -16.40
N VAL A 116 -4.62 22.20 -16.44
CA VAL A 116 -4.49 20.73 -16.52
C VAL A 116 -3.74 20.31 -17.80
N ALA A 117 -3.91 21.04 -18.90
CA ALA A 117 -3.20 20.76 -20.14
C ALA A 117 -1.68 20.93 -19.97
N ASP A 118 -1.25 21.94 -19.21
CA ASP A 118 0.17 22.16 -18.94
C ASP A 118 0.76 21.02 -18.07
N VAL A 119 -0.02 20.52 -17.09
CA VAL A 119 0.38 19.36 -16.29
C VAL A 119 0.62 18.14 -17.19
N ARG A 120 -0.31 17.88 -18.13
CA ARG A 120 -0.20 16.76 -19.06
C ARG A 120 0.92 16.92 -20.07
N GLY A 121 1.15 18.16 -20.50
CA GLY A 121 2.20 18.53 -21.45
C GLY A 121 3.62 18.62 -20.85
N ALA A 122 3.76 18.57 -19.53
CA ALA A 122 5.06 18.74 -18.84
C ALA A 122 6.08 17.63 -19.15
N GLY A 123 5.65 16.47 -19.67
CA GLY A 123 6.52 15.34 -20.01
C GLY A 123 7.19 14.63 -18.82
N ARG A 124 6.90 15.07 -17.60
CA ARG A 124 7.39 14.51 -16.32
C ARG A 124 6.33 14.66 -15.24
N ARG A 125 6.45 13.88 -14.18
CA ARG A 125 5.66 14.13 -12.96
C ARG A 125 6.12 15.45 -12.32
N LEU A 126 5.16 16.27 -11.92
CA LEU A 126 5.42 17.54 -11.27
C LEU A 126 5.40 17.41 -9.75
N VAL A 127 4.56 16.50 -9.23
CA VAL A 127 4.63 16.12 -7.82
C VAL A 127 5.79 15.13 -7.66
N ALA A 128 6.83 15.55 -6.97
CA ALA A 128 8.03 14.75 -6.77
C ALA A 128 8.85 15.30 -5.60
N TYR A 129 9.62 14.45 -4.96
CA TYR A 129 10.69 14.86 -4.05
C TYR A 129 11.88 15.44 -4.83
N ASP A 130 12.64 16.31 -4.17
CA ASP A 130 14.01 16.61 -4.62
C ASP A 130 14.88 15.33 -4.54
N PRO A 131 16.04 15.32 -5.23
CA PRO A 131 16.91 14.14 -5.29
C PRO A 131 17.40 13.65 -3.92
N GLU A 132 17.62 14.56 -2.97
CA GLU A 132 18.11 14.23 -1.62
C GLU A 132 17.02 13.49 -0.84
N MET A 133 15.81 14.06 -0.77
CA MET A 133 14.69 13.42 -0.08
C MET A 133 14.28 12.10 -0.76
N ALA A 134 14.29 12.05 -2.09
CA ALA A 134 14.01 10.83 -2.83
C ALA A 134 14.99 9.70 -2.47
N ALA A 135 16.27 10.02 -2.27
CA ALA A 135 17.27 9.04 -1.83
C ALA A 135 17.00 8.54 -0.39
N LEU A 136 16.64 9.46 0.53
CA LEU A 136 16.30 9.09 1.92
C LEU A 136 15.05 8.21 2.01
N VAL A 137 14.01 8.52 1.25
CA VAL A 137 12.80 7.72 1.19
C VAL A 137 13.07 6.35 0.57
N ARG A 138 13.90 6.28 -0.46
CA ARG A 138 14.31 5.01 -1.07
C ARG A 138 15.06 4.12 -0.08
N GLU A 139 16.01 4.69 0.67
CA GLU A 139 16.73 3.96 1.74
C GLU A 139 15.76 3.37 2.76
N LEU A 140 14.75 4.14 3.18
CA LEU A 140 13.71 3.67 4.08
C LEU A 140 12.91 2.51 3.47
N LYS A 141 12.47 2.63 2.22
CA LYS A 141 11.71 1.59 1.51
C LYS A 141 12.51 0.30 1.37
N ASP A 142 13.78 0.40 1.01
CA ASP A 142 14.69 -0.75 0.89
C ASP A 142 14.88 -1.45 2.25
N PHE A 143 14.98 -0.68 3.33
CA PHE A 143 15.06 -1.22 4.69
C PHE A 143 13.78 -1.96 5.07
N LEU A 144 12.59 -1.36 4.85
CA LEU A 144 11.29 -1.99 5.14
C LEU A 144 11.09 -3.25 4.32
N LEU A 145 11.43 -3.22 3.03
CA LEU A 145 11.35 -4.40 2.17
C LEU A 145 12.18 -5.56 2.71
N LYS A 146 13.42 -5.26 3.11
CA LYS A 146 14.35 -6.30 3.57
C LYS A 146 14.01 -6.84 4.97
N ASN A 147 13.65 -5.95 5.90
CA ASN A 147 13.59 -6.30 7.32
C ASN A 147 12.15 -6.51 7.82
N LEU A 148 11.14 -5.92 7.18
CA LEU A 148 9.75 -6.06 7.56
C LEU A 148 9.00 -6.98 6.60
N TYR A 149 8.90 -6.65 5.29
CA TYR A 149 8.07 -7.45 4.37
C TYR A 149 8.65 -8.83 4.09
N ARG A 150 9.97 -8.98 4.15
CA ARG A 150 10.66 -10.29 4.06
C ARG A 150 10.92 -10.92 5.42
N HIS A 151 10.37 -10.37 6.49
CA HIS A 151 10.44 -11.01 7.80
C HIS A 151 9.73 -12.36 7.77
N PHE A 152 10.33 -13.40 8.39
CA PHE A 152 9.82 -14.78 8.28
C PHE A 152 8.35 -14.93 8.71
N ARG A 153 7.87 -14.14 9.68
CA ARG A 153 6.46 -14.15 10.10
C ARG A 153 5.54 -13.66 8.99
N VAL A 154 5.93 -12.58 8.29
CA VAL A 154 5.15 -12.00 7.19
C VAL A 154 5.10 -12.97 6.01
N VAL A 155 6.27 -13.53 5.63
CA VAL A 155 6.35 -14.52 4.54
C VAL A 155 5.48 -15.74 4.84
N ARG A 156 5.54 -16.28 6.08
CA ARG A 156 4.69 -17.42 6.48
C ARG A 156 3.20 -17.08 6.44
N MET A 157 2.81 -15.89 6.87
CA MET A 157 1.41 -15.48 6.83
C MET A 157 0.93 -15.27 5.39
N GLY A 158 1.75 -14.68 4.53
CA GLY A 158 1.44 -14.52 3.10
C GLY A 158 1.29 -15.86 2.39
N ASP A 159 2.21 -16.81 2.64
CA ASP A 159 2.14 -18.16 2.07
C ASP A 159 0.87 -18.91 2.55
N LYS A 160 0.60 -18.86 3.85
CA LYS A 160 -0.63 -19.42 4.40
C LYS A 160 -1.89 -18.83 3.78
N ALA A 161 -1.95 -17.50 3.63
CA ALA A 161 -3.08 -16.83 3.00
C ALA A 161 -3.27 -17.27 1.54
N GLN A 162 -2.18 -17.39 0.77
CA GLN A 162 -2.24 -17.90 -0.61
C GLN A 162 -2.79 -19.32 -0.69
N HIS A 163 -2.39 -20.22 0.21
CA HIS A 163 -2.91 -21.58 0.25
C HIS A 163 -4.41 -21.59 0.53
N ILE A 164 -4.85 -20.87 1.56
CA ILE A 164 -6.27 -20.75 1.91
C ILE A 164 -7.12 -20.24 0.74
N LEU A 165 -6.66 -19.18 0.07
CA LEU A 165 -7.39 -18.61 -1.07
C LEU A 165 -7.44 -19.58 -2.26
N ARG A 166 -6.35 -20.30 -2.55
CA ARG A 166 -6.34 -21.33 -3.60
C ARG A 166 -7.28 -22.48 -3.29
N ASP A 167 -7.28 -22.97 -2.05
CA ASP A 167 -8.15 -24.06 -1.62
C ASP A 167 -9.63 -23.65 -1.72
N LEU A 168 -10.00 -22.48 -1.22
CA LEU A 168 -11.36 -21.92 -1.33
C LEU A 168 -11.79 -21.78 -2.80
N PHE A 169 -10.89 -21.23 -3.64
CA PHE A 169 -11.17 -21.08 -5.06
C PHE A 169 -11.41 -22.44 -5.73
N ALA A 170 -10.53 -23.40 -5.48
CA ALA A 170 -10.65 -24.75 -6.06
C ALA A 170 -11.93 -25.47 -5.60
N ALA A 171 -12.28 -25.35 -4.31
CA ALA A 171 -13.49 -25.97 -3.77
C ALA A 171 -14.76 -25.41 -4.42
N TYR A 172 -14.93 -24.08 -4.45
CA TYR A 172 -16.11 -23.43 -5.02
C TYR A 172 -16.19 -23.55 -6.56
N ALA A 173 -15.04 -23.54 -7.26
CA ALA A 173 -15.01 -23.72 -8.70
C ALA A 173 -15.30 -25.19 -9.10
N GLY A 174 -14.85 -26.14 -8.29
CA GLY A 174 -15.10 -27.57 -8.51
C GLY A 174 -16.53 -28.02 -8.17
N GLU A 175 -17.13 -27.43 -7.14
CA GLU A 175 -18.51 -27.73 -6.73
C GLU A 175 -19.28 -26.43 -6.45
N PRO A 176 -19.91 -25.85 -7.48
CA PRO A 176 -20.64 -24.58 -7.37
C PRO A 176 -21.81 -24.57 -6.40
N LEU A 177 -22.35 -25.75 -6.05
CA LEU A 177 -23.43 -25.88 -5.07
C LEU A 177 -23.00 -25.52 -3.64
N GLN A 178 -21.70 -25.43 -3.38
CA GLN A 178 -21.16 -24.96 -2.10
C GLN A 178 -21.26 -23.43 -1.96
N LEU A 179 -21.47 -22.68 -3.05
CA LEU A 179 -21.69 -21.24 -2.98
C LEU A 179 -23.10 -20.92 -2.44
N PRO A 180 -23.26 -19.77 -1.75
CA PRO A 180 -24.60 -19.28 -1.39
C PRO A 180 -25.48 -19.07 -2.63
N PRO A 181 -26.80 -19.34 -2.55
CA PRO A 181 -27.72 -19.31 -3.70
C PRO A 181 -27.68 -18.03 -4.53
N ARG A 182 -27.46 -16.88 -3.88
CA ARG A 182 -27.33 -15.57 -4.56
C ARG A 182 -26.13 -15.52 -5.51
N HIS A 183 -25.04 -16.22 -5.20
CA HIS A 183 -23.87 -16.29 -6.05
C HIS A 183 -24.04 -17.33 -7.16
N GLN A 184 -24.64 -18.48 -6.85
CA GLN A 184 -24.98 -19.48 -7.87
C GLN A 184 -25.84 -18.89 -9.01
N ALA A 185 -26.81 -18.04 -8.68
CA ALA A 185 -27.69 -17.39 -9.66
C ALA A 185 -26.94 -16.49 -10.66
N ARG A 186 -25.73 -16.03 -10.34
CA ARG A 186 -24.89 -15.21 -11.25
C ARG A 186 -24.05 -16.03 -12.24
N ILE A 187 -23.86 -17.33 -11.97
CA ILE A 187 -22.95 -18.17 -12.76
C ILE A 187 -23.33 -18.23 -14.25
N PRO A 188 -24.62 -18.35 -14.65
CA PRO A 188 -24.99 -18.42 -16.07
C PRO A 188 -24.62 -17.15 -16.88
N SER A 189 -24.60 -15.98 -16.24
CA SER A 189 -24.32 -14.72 -16.91
C SER A 189 -22.86 -14.27 -16.82
N GLU A 190 -22.14 -14.62 -15.74
CA GLU A 190 -20.82 -14.10 -15.42
C GLU A 190 -19.70 -15.15 -15.48
N GLY A 191 -20.07 -16.42 -15.44
CA GLY A 191 -19.15 -17.56 -15.39
C GLY A 191 -18.67 -17.86 -13.97
N ILE A 192 -18.41 -19.15 -13.72
CA ILE A 192 -18.06 -19.67 -12.39
C ILE A 192 -16.83 -19.00 -11.77
N HIS A 193 -15.75 -18.84 -12.55
CA HIS A 193 -14.50 -18.31 -12.04
C HIS A 193 -14.65 -16.85 -11.59
N ARG A 194 -15.40 -16.03 -12.32
CA ARG A 194 -15.66 -14.63 -11.96
C ARG A 194 -16.47 -14.57 -10.66
N VAL A 195 -17.54 -15.35 -10.58
CA VAL A 195 -18.41 -15.38 -9.39
C VAL A 195 -17.65 -15.82 -8.16
N VAL A 196 -16.78 -16.83 -8.28
CA VAL A 196 -15.93 -17.31 -7.17
C VAL A 196 -14.92 -16.24 -6.77
N CYS A 197 -14.25 -15.58 -7.71
CA CYS A 197 -13.35 -14.47 -7.41
C CYS A 197 -14.06 -13.35 -6.63
N ASP A 198 -15.22 -12.91 -7.10
CA ASP A 198 -16.00 -11.85 -6.44
C ASP A 198 -16.47 -12.28 -5.03
N TYR A 199 -16.85 -13.55 -4.87
CA TYR A 199 -17.25 -14.08 -3.57
C TYR A 199 -16.10 -14.07 -2.57
N ILE A 200 -14.93 -14.58 -2.98
CA ILE A 200 -13.73 -14.63 -2.13
C ILE A 200 -13.21 -13.21 -1.85
N ALA A 201 -13.19 -12.32 -2.85
CA ALA A 201 -12.77 -10.93 -2.69
C ALA A 201 -13.67 -10.13 -1.72
N GLY A 202 -14.92 -10.53 -1.58
CA GLY A 202 -15.87 -9.95 -0.61
C GLY A 202 -15.73 -10.48 0.82
N MET A 203 -14.84 -11.44 1.07
CA MET A 203 -14.62 -12.00 2.41
C MET A 203 -13.70 -11.11 3.23
N THR A 204 -13.96 -11.03 4.54
CA THR A 204 -12.93 -10.62 5.49
C THR A 204 -11.96 -11.78 5.75
N ASP A 205 -10.74 -11.49 6.20
CA ASP A 205 -9.75 -12.52 6.54
C ASP A 205 -10.32 -13.56 7.49
N ARG A 206 -11.06 -13.11 8.51
CA ARG A 206 -11.69 -13.99 9.49
C ARG A 206 -12.72 -14.92 8.84
N PHE A 207 -13.55 -14.37 7.97
CA PHE A 207 -14.58 -15.15 7.27
C PHE A 207 -13.93 -16.18 6.33
N ALA A 208 -12.89 -15.81 5.58
CA ALA A 208 -12.16 -16.74 4.72
C ALA A 208 -11.52 -17.89 5.52
N LEU A 209 -10.94 -17.61 6.69
CA LEU A 209 -10.40 -18.62 7.59
C LEU A 209 -11.48 -19.57 8.12
N ASP A 210 -12.65 -19.04 8.50
CA ASP A 210 -13.75 -19.84 9.01
C ASP A 210 -14.38 -20.68 7.90
N GLU A 211 -14.53 -20.15 6.69
CA GLU A 211 -15.01 -20.93 5.53
C GLU A 211 -14.02 -22.02 5.13
N HIS A 212 -12.72 -21.73 5.12
CA HIS A 212 -11.71 -22.75 4.87
C HIS A 212 -11.79 -23.89 5.90
N ARG A 213 -11.98 -23.59 7.19
CA ARG A 213 -12.16 -24.60 8.22
C ARG A 213 -13.41 -25.45 8.00
N LYS A 214 -14.55 -24.81 7.68
CA LYS A 214 -15.80 -25.55 7.40
C LYS A 214 -15.66 -26.51 6.24
N LEU A 215 -14.93 -26.15 5.19
CA LEU A 215 -14.77 -26.97 4.01
C LEU A 215 -13.74 -28.10 4.16
N PHE A 216 -12.69 -27.87 4.94
CA PHE A 216 -11.52 -28.75 4.96
C PHE A 216 -11.24 -29.43 6.32
N ASP A 217 -11.81 -28.94 7.43
CA ASP A 217 -11.63 -29.57 8.73
C ASP A 217 -12.82 -30.48 9.04
N PRO A 218 -12.63 -31.82 9.07
CA PRO A 218 -13.72 -32.77 9.30
C PRO A 218 -14.33 -32.67 10.70
N LEU A 219 -13.70 -31.95 11.62
CA LEU A 219 -14.18 -31.76 12.99
C LEU A 219 -15.10 -30.55 13.14
N VAL A 220 -15.14 -29.68 12.13
CA VAL A 220 -15.98 -28.48 12.13
C VAL A 220 -17.28 -28.75 11.38
N ARG A 221 -18.40 -28.40 12.02
CA ARG A 221 -19.72 -28.52 11.37
C ARG A 221 -19.95 -27.35 10.42
N VAL A 222 -20.54 -27.65 9.27
CA VAL A 222 -20.93 -26.67 8.25
C VAL A 222 -22.17 -25.91 8.69
#